data_77cd0585665915dfaea2a4e2bad8ba70
#
_entry.id   77cd0585665915dfaea2a4e2bad8ba70
#
_cell.length_a   1.000
_cell.length_b   1.000
_cell.length_c   1.000
_cell.angle_alpha   90.00
_cell.angle_beta   90.00
_cell.angle_gamma   90.00
#
_symmetry.space_group_name_H-M   'P 1'
#
loop_
_entity.id
_entity.type
_entity.pdbx_description
1 polymer ?
#
loop_
_entity_poly.entity_id
_entity_poly.type
_entity_poly.pdbx_seq_one_letter_code
_entity_poly.pdbx_strand_id
1 'polypeptide(L)'
;MKNVYDIRYEKNLIYIISENGYSITNQQLSEIYFETAIIIYLYYIEDISIYCQYINNIPNGIDIFIISSREDVLTKVHESSDLSNRHNIEYIFKENRGRDISALLIEGMNIVSKYKYACFIHDKKEHTPELKAETDLWIKNLWGNLIGSCDHINSILEILEKNHNLGVLTPPEPIGDHFCTWYGFGWHNSFDITKKIADEMHLQADIQKDKPPITLGTALWFKSDALKKLFCAGWNYSDFDDNELKDTNYLSYGIERIFAYVAQDAGYDTGTVMTVDYATIQTNYIQYSINTIFWEIKKYFPLATVSDIRSFQSNWKNIRKFINRHEEFYLYGAGKMGIFALDLLRREQMIPKAFIVSDKKEDMSIEEIPVYLVDEIENITTKAIIITVTNESALKEIIQNLERIGIKKYIDFVGK
;
A
#
# COMPACT_ATOMS: atom_id res chain seq x y z
N MET A 1 17.74 -0.78 -16.60
CA MET A 1 16.36 -0.39 -16.23
C MET A 1 15.62 -1.68 -15.94
N LYS A 2 15.13 -1.90 -14.70
CA LYS A 2 14.16 -2.97 -14.46
C LYS A 2 12.92 -2.65 -15.29
N ASN A 3 12.45 -3.63 -16.04
CA ASN A 3 11.28 -3.48 -16.91
C ASN A 3 10.07 -3.05 -16.04
N VAL A 4 9.28 -2.08 -16.47
CA VAL A 4 8.11 -1.57 -15.72
C VAL A 4 7.12 -2.67 -15.35
N TYR A 5 7.16 -3.80 -16.08
CA TYR A 5 6.35 -4.98 -15.84
C TYR A 5 6.86 -5.92 -14.73
N ASP A 6 8.05 -5.67 -14.17
CA ASP A 6 8.64 -6.42 -13.05
C ASP A 6 8.46 -5.74 -11.68
N ILE A 7 7.53 -4.80 -11.56
CA ILE A 7 7.10 -4.27 -10.27
C ILE A 7 6.15 -5.29 -9.63
N ARG A 8 6.63 -6.49 -9.40
CA ARG A 8 6.01 -7.42 -8.47
C ARG A 8 6.65 -7.15 -7.11
N TYR A 9 5.81 -7.00 -6.09
CA TYR A 9 6.26 -7.28 -4.75
C TYR A 9 6.73 -8.73 -4.78
N GLU A 10 8.02 -8.93 -4.66
CA GLU A 10 8.59 -10.28 -4.67
C GLU A 10 7.80 -11.12 -3.67
N LYS A 11 7.23 -12.23 -4.14
CA LYS A 11 6.44 -13.20 -3.36
C LYS A 11 5.02 -12.77 -2.90
N ASN A 12 4.45 -11.68 -3.38
CA ASN A 12 3.03 -11.36 -3.14
C ASN A 12 2.24 -11.37 -4.46
N LEU A 13 1.30 -12.31 -4.60
CA LEU A 13 0.48 -12.50 -5.81
C LEU A 13 -0.90 -11.86 -5.62
N ILE A 14 -1.53 -11.42 -6.70
CA ILE A 14 -2.89 -10.86 -6.68
C ILE A 14 -3.85 -11.87 -7.31
N TYR A 15 -4.87 -12.24 -6.56
CA TYR A 15 -5.95 -13.13 -7.00
C TYR A 15 -7.26 -12.34 -7.08
N ILE A 16 -7.81 -12.22 -8.29
CA ILE A 16 -9.13 -11.63 -8.52
C ILE A 16 -10.10 -12.76 -8.82
N ILE A 17 -11.07 -12.95 -7.93
CA ILE A 17 -12.03 -14.06 -7.98
C ILE A 17 -13.34 -13.58 -8.60
N SER A 18 -13.75 -14.23 -9.68
CA SER A 18 -15.07 -14.08 -10.28
C SER A 18 -16.10 -14.99 -9.62
N GLU A 19 -17.36 -14.63 -9.67
CA GLU A 19 -18.47 -15.55 -9.31
C GLU A 19 -18.38 -16.82 -10.16
N ASN A 20 -18.61 -17.99 -9.52
CA ASN A 20 -18.46 -19.32 -10.13
C ASN A 20 -17.00 -19.69 -10.54
N GLY A 21 -15.99 -19.16 -9.85
CA GLY A 21 -14.58 -19.26 -10.21
C GLY A 21 -13.87 -20.55 -9.80
N TYR A 22 -14.45 -21.45 -9.00
CA TYR A 22 -13.80 -22.69 -8.56
C TYR A 22 -14.18 -23.91 -9.44
N SER A 23 -13.28 -24.89 -9.49
CA SER A 23 -13.38 -26.08 -10.35
C SER A 23 -13.29 -27.40 -9.59
N ILE A 24 -13.03 -27.38 -8.29
CA ILE A 24 -12.99 -28.57 -7.43
C ILE A 24 -14.39 -29.12 -7.19
N THR A 25 -14.48 -30.43 -7.00
CA THR A 25 -15.75 -31.12 -6.80
C THR A 25 -16.32 -30.87 -5.41
N ASN A 26 -17.65 -31.07 -5.23
CA ASN A 26 -18.28 -30.98 -3.91
C ASN A 26 -17.70 -31.97 -2.89
N GLN A 27 -17.25 -33.14 -3.34
CA GLN A 27 -16.61 -34.11 -2.46
C GLN A 27 -15.27 -33.55 -1.94
N GLN A 28 -14.44 -33.00 -2.80
CA GLN A 28 -13.16 -32.36 -2.42
C GLN A 28 -13.40 -31.17 -1.49
N LEU A 29 -14.42 -30.35 -1.79
CA LEU A 29 -14.80 -29.24 -0.91
C LEU A 29 -15.18 -29.74 0.48
N SER A 30 -15.98 -30.81 0.58
CA SER A 30 -16.36 -31.36 1.89
C SER A 30 -15.15 -31.82 2.71
N GLU A 31 -14.17 -32.42 2.07
CA GLU A 31 -12.91 -32.82 2.73
C GLU A 31 -12.13 -31.61 3.24
N ILE A 32 -12.02 -30.54 2.42
CA ILE A 32 -11.35 -29.29 2.80
C ILE A 32 -12.07 -28.58 3.94
N TYR A 33 -13.42 -28.60 3.96
CA TYR A 33 -14.19 -27.96 5.03
C TYR A 33 -13.87 -28.52 6.41
N PHE A 34 -13.69 -29.84 6.55
CA PHE A 34 -13.29 -30.48 7.81
C PHE A 34 -11.87 -30.07 8.28
N GLU A 35 -11.04 -29.57 7.37
CA GLU A 35 -9.70 -29.08 7.67
C GLU A 35 -9.68 -27.54 7.83
N THR A 36 -10.84 -26.88 7.87
CA THR A 36 -10.96 -25.41 7.81
C THR A 36 -11.68 -24.85 9.01
N ALA A 37 -11.13 -23.81 9.62
CA ALA A 37 -11.76 -23.00 10.65
C ALA A 37 -11.88 -21.53 10.23
N ILE A 38 -12.98 -20.89 10.65
CA ILE A 38 -13.12 -19.43 10.55
C ILE A 38 -13.25 -18.84 11.94
N ILE A 39 -12.31 -18.00 12.33
CA ILE A 39 -12.20 -17.37 13.63
C ILE A 39 -12.59 -15.90 13.46
N ILE A 40 -13.60 -15.48 14.21
CA ILE A 40 -14.22 -14.16 14.10
C ILE A 40 -14.17 -13.46 15.45
N TYR A 41 -13.53 -12.29 15.51
CA TYR A 41 -13.58 -11.47 16.71
C TYR A 41 -14.57 -10.33 16.53
N LEU A 42 -15.55 -10.22 17.43
CA LEU A 42 -16.58 -9.17 17.43
C LEU A 42 -16.59 -8.43 18.78
N TYR A 43 -16.66 -7.12 18.72
CA TYR A 43 -16.67 -6.25 19.91
C TYR A 43 -17.83 -5.25 19.88
N TYR A 44 -18.22 -4.75 18.70
CA TYR A 44 -19.22 -3.69 18.55
C TYR A 44 -20.61 -4.28 18.34
N ILE A 45 -21.54 -3.97 19.26
CA ILE A 45 -22.90 -4.57 19.25
C ILE A 45 -23.81 -3.97 18.20
N GLU A 46 -23.53 -2.74 17.75
CA GLU A 46 -24.41 -1.97 16.90
C GLU A 46 -24.57 -2.61 15.51
N ASP A 47 -23.49 -3.11 14.93
CA ASP A 47 -23.43 -3.60 13.55
C ASP A 47 -23.48 -5.14 13.44
N ILE A 48 -23.81 -5.85 14.53
CA ILE A 48 -23.83 -7.33 14.58
C ILE A 48 -24.67 -7.95 13.46
N SER A 49 -25.80 -7.34 13.11
CA SER A 49 -26.66 -7.86 12.03
C SER A 49 -25.97 -7.89 10.66
N ILE A 50 -25.08 -6.93 10.39
CA ILE A 50 -24.31 -6.91 9.16
C ILE A 50 -23.30 -8.08 9.14
N TYR A 51 -22.61 -8.29 10.24
CA TYR A 51 -21.63 -9.38 10.35
C TYR A 51 -22.29 -10.76 10.32
N CYS A 52 -23.48 -10.93 10.94
CA CYS A 52 -24.24 -12.17 10.88
C CYS A 52 -24.63 -12.57 9.44
N GLN A 53 -24.93 -11.60 8.57
CA GLN A 53 -25.18 -11.86 7.14
C GLN A 53 -23.95 -12.44 6.45
N TYR A 54 -22.76 -11.90 6.71
CA TYR A 54 -21.52 -12.47 6.18
C TYR A 54 -21.22 -13.87 6.74
N ILE A 55 -21.43 -14.07 8.04
CA ILE A 55 -21.22 -15.37 8.70
C ILE A 55 -22.14 -16.43 8.07
N ASN A 56 -23.34 -16.06 7.69
CA ASN A 56 -24.29 -16.96 7.04
C ASN A 56 -23.83 -17.43 5.64
N ASN A 57 -22.91 -16.71 4.99
CA ASN A 57 -22.30 -17.14 3.71
C ASN A 57 -21.30 -18.30 3.86
N ILE A 58 -20.84 -18.59 5.08
CA ILE A 58 -19.84 -19.62 5.32
C ILE A 58 -20.47 -21.00 5.05
N PRO A 59 -19.84 -21.91 4.29
CA PRO A 59 -20.34 -23.28 4.10
C PRO A 59 -20.59 -24.02 5.41
N ASN A 60 -21.67 -24.79 5.51
CA ASN A 60 -22.08 -25.47 6.75
C ASN A 60 -21.07 -26.52 7.28
N GLY A 61 -20.15 -26.99 6.45
CA GLY A 61 -19.12 -27.95 6.87
C GLY A 61 -17.88 -27.31 7.49
N ILE A 62 -17.77 -25.99 7.52
CA ILE A 62 -16.64 -25.25 8.09
C ILE A 62 -16.98 -24.88 9.54
N ASP A 63 -16.07 -25.16 10.49
CA ASP A 63 -16.25 -24.77 11.89
C ASP A 63 -16.00 -23.27 12.07
N ILE A 64 -16.85 -22.64 12.89
CA ILE A 64 -16.86 -21.20 13.14
C ILE A 64 -16.62 -20.95 14.63
N PHE A 65 -15.67 -20.08 14.94
CA PHE A 65 -15.35 -19.69 16.32
C PHE A 65 -15.57 -18.18 16.46
N ILE A 66 -16.57 -17.81 17.24
CA ILE A 66 -16.90 -16.41 17.50
C ILE A 66 -16.36 -16.01 18.85
N ILE A 67 -15.40 -15.11 18.85
CA ILE A 67 -14.68 -14.64 20.03
C ILE A 67 -15.14 -13.22 20.35
N SER A 68 -15.41 -12.93 21.61
CA SER A 68 -15.66 -11.56 22.08
C SER A 68 -15.18 -11.39 23.52
N SER A 69 -14.82 -10.17 23.87
CA SER A 69 -14.62 -9.75 25.27
C SER A 69 -15.89 -9.14 25.88
N ARG A 70 -17.04 -9.30 25.20
CA ARG A 70 -18.35 -8.79 25.63
C ARG A 70 -19.39 -9.89 25.53
N GLU A 71 -20.00 -10.26 26.67
CA GLU A 71 -21.04 -11.28 26.73
C GLU A 71 -22.32 -10.86 25.98
N ASP A 72 -22.68 -9.56 26.01
CA ASP A 72 -23.84 -9.04 25.30
C ASP A 72 -23.69 -9.15 23.77
N VAL A 73 -22.48 -9.06 23.23
CA VAL A 73 -22.17 -9.29 21.81
C VAL A 73 -22.36 -10.77 21.48
N LEU A 74 -21.78 -11.69 22.27
CA LEU A 74 -21.93 -13.13 22.04
C LEU A 74 -23.42 -13.55 22.10
N THR A 75 -24.16 -13.03 23.07
CA THR A 75 -25.60 -13.29 23.21
C THR A 75 -26.36 -12.80 21.97
N LYS A 76 -26.10 -11.58 21.51
CA LYS A 76 -26.78 -11.00 20.36
C LYS A 76 -26.48 -11.77 19.06
N VAL A 77 -25.25 -12.27 18.88
CA VAL A 77 -24.91 -13.13 17.73
C VAL A 77 -25.63 -14.47 17.82
N HIS A 78 -25.65 -15.10 19.00
CA HIS A 78 -26.32 -16.39 19.24
C HIS A 78 -27.84 -16.29 18.96
N GLU A 79 -28.49 -15.17 19.31
CA GLU A 79 -29.90 -14.92 19.10
C GLU A 79 -30.24 -14.45 17.67
N SER A 80 -29.25 -14.29 16.81
CA SER A 80 -29.48 -13.84 15.44
C SER A 80 -30.26 -14.86 14.64
N SER A 81 -31.36 -14.40 14.02
CA SER A 81 -32.19 -15.25 13.13
C SER A 81 -31.43 -15.74 11.91
N ASP A 82 -30.40 -14.98 11.45
CA ASP A 82 -29.58 -15.34 10.30
C ASP A 82 -28.73 -16.60 10.57
N LEU A 83 -28.45 -16.90 11.84
CA LEU A 83 -27.61 -18.02 12.25
C LEU A 83 -28.38 -19.16 12.91
N SER A 84 -29.71 -19.06 13.02
CA SER A 84 -30.55 -20.00 13.74
C SER A 84 -30.48 -21.47 13.28
N ASN A 85 -30.12 -21.69 12.01
CA ASN A 85 -30.00 -23.02 11.41
C ASN A 85 -28.58 -23.58 11.43
N ARG A 86 -27.63 -22.89 12.09
CA ARG A 86 -26.23 -23.31 12.13
C ARG A 86 -25.92 -24.02 13.44
N HIS A 87 -25.20 -25.14 13.33
CA HIS A 87 -24.81 -25.97 14.48
C HIS A 87 -23.29 -26.07 14.67
N ASN A 88 -22.53 -25.44 13.76
CA ASN A 88 -21.07 -25.49 13.72
C ASN A 88 -20.44 -24.18 14.22
N ILE A 89 -21.08 -23.50 15.18
CA ILE A 89 -20.57 -22.27 15.79
C ILE A 89 -20.25 -22.52 17.26
N GLU A 90 -19.01 -22.20 17.63
CA GLU A 90 -18.53 -22.15 19.01
C GLU A 90 -18.35 -20.69 19.44
N TYR A 91 -18.82 -20.35 20.65
CA TYR A 91 -18.75 -19.01 21.23
C TYR A 91 -17.71 -18.99 22.33
N ILE A 92 -16.72 -18.08 22.23
CA ILE A 92 -15.60 -17.99 23.16
C ILE A 92 -15.57 -16.59 23.77
N PHE A 93 -15.64 -16.53 25.11
CA PHE A 93 -15.41 -15.30 25.86
C PHE A 93 -13.93 -15.16 26.17
N LYS A 94 -13.36 -13.99 25.90
CA LYS A 94 -11.95 -13.69 26.17
C LYS A 94 -11.77 -12.49 27.10
N GLU A 95 -10.61 -12.38 27.72
CA GLU A 95 -10.21 -11.19 28.45
C GLU A 95 -10.21 -9.95 27.55
N ASN A 96 -10.71 -8.81 28.05
CA ASN A 96 -10.75 -7.55 27.30
C ASN A 96 -9.36 -6.87 27.27
N ARG A 97 -8.39 -7.52 26.65
CA ARG A 97 -7.02 -7.06 26.50
C ARG A 97 -6.43 -7.55 25.18
N GLY A 98 -5.64 -6.70 24.49
CA GLY A 98 -5.00 -7.05 23.22
C GLY A 98 -5.92 -7.16 22.01
N ARG A 99 -7.23 -6.80 22.15
CA ARG A 99 -8.22 -6.68 21.06
C ARG A 99 -8.28 -7.92 20.14
N ASP A 100 -8.29 -7.71 18.83
CA ASP A 100 -8.32 -8.72 17.75
C ASP A 100 -7.04 -9.58 17.72
N ILE A 101 -5.88 -8.99 17.97
CA ILE A 101 -4.61 -9.72 17.97
C ILE A 101 -4.57 -10.80 19.06
N SER A 102 -4.99 -10.47 20.28
CA SER A 102 -5.04 -11.47 21.36
C SER A 102 -6.14 -12.52 21.13
N ALA A 103 -7.25 -12.15 20.48
CA ALA A 103 -8.26 -13.11 20.07
C ALA A 103 -7.68 -14.15 19.10
N LEU A 104 -6.85 -13.71 18.14
CA LEU A 104 -6.18 -14.62 17.21
C LEU A 104 -5.07 -15.43 17.87
N LEU A 105 -4.14 -14.77 18.56
CA LEU A 105 -2.88 -15.41 19.00
C LEU A 105 -2.99 -16.17 20.32
N ILE A 106 -3.96 -15.84 21.18
CA ILE A 106 -4.17 -16.52 22.46
C ILE A 106 -5.31 -17.52 22.33
N GLU A 107 -6.53 -17.06 22.05
CA GLU A 107 -7.68 -17.97 21.94
C GLU A 107 -7.61 -18.80 20.66
N GLY A 108 -7.22 -18.19 19.54
CA GLY A 108 -7.11 -18.84 18.24
C GLY A 108 -6.00 -19.88 18.15
N MET A 109 -4.96 -19.84 18.99
CA MET A 109 -3.83 -20.79 18.95
C MET A 109 -4.28 -22.24 19.03
N ASN A 110 -5.14 -22.57 20.00
CA ASN A 110 -5.66 -23.92 20.18
C ASN A 110 -6.59 -24.37 19.06
N ILE A 111 -7.24 -23.43 18.40
CA ILE A 111 -8.09 -23.67 17.23
C ILE A 111 -7.19 -23.98 16.03
N VAL A 112 -6.32 -23.03 15.67
CA VAL A 112 -5.44 -23.12 14.49
C VAL A 112 -4.60 -24.40 14.48
N SER A 113 -4.20 -24.89 15.66
CA SER A 113 -3.41 -26.13 15.76
C SER A 113 -4.15 -27.41 15.30
N LYS A 114 -5.47 -27.36 15.13
CA LYS A 114 -6.32 -28.50 14.74
C LYS A 114 -6.70 -28.47 13.25
N TYR A 115 -6.52 -27.35 12.55
CA TYR A 115 -6.97 -27.15 11.20
C TYR A 115 -5.81 -26.83 10.27
N LYS A 116 -5.91 -27.26 9.02
CA LYS A 116 -4.94 -26.96 7.96
C LYS A 116 -5.08 -25.55 7.42
N TYR A 117 -6.34 -25.11 7.27
CA TYR A 117 -6.69 -23.78 6.79
C TYR A 117 -7.43 -23.00 7.87
N ALA A 118 -7.10 -21.74 8.02
CA ALA A 118 -7.86 -20.86 8.88
C ALA A 118 -8.09 -19.49 8.21
N CYS A 119 -9.24 -18.90 8.54
CA CYS A 119 -9.51 -17.50 8.28
C CYS A 119 -9.63 -16.77 9.62
N PHE A 120 -9.01 -15.62 9.74
CA PHE A 120 -9.28 -14.71 10.84
C PHE A 120 -9.84 -13.40 10.30
N ILE A 121 -10.90 -12.91 10.93
CA ILE A 121 -11.55 -11.65 10.60
C ILE A 121 -12.14 -11.00 11.83
N HIS A 122 -12.27 -9.68 11.83
CA HIS A 122 -12.85 -8.96 12.97
C HIS A 122 -13.71 -7.77 12.52
N ASP A 123 -14.53 -7.25 13.45
CA ASP A 123 -15.34 -6.07 13.22
C ASP A 123 -14.52 -4.77 13.22
N LYS A 124 -15.10 -3.74 12.66
CA LYS A 124 -14.51 -2.38 12.61
C LYS A 124 -15.58 -1.37 13.00
N LYS A 125 -15.17 -0.27 13.63
CA LYS A 125 -16.01 0.87 13.92
C LYS A 125 -15.30 2.17 13.63
N GLU A 126 -16.03 3.15 13.17
CA GLU A 126 -15.52 4.50 13.00
C GLU A 126 -15.18 5.14 14.35
N HIS A 127 -14.08 5.89 14.39
CA HIS A 127 -13.70 6.70 15.55
C HIS A 127 -14.45 8.03 15.60
N THR A 128 -14.84 8.55 14.43
CA THR A 128 -15.61 9.79 14.27
C THR A 128 -16.66 9.61 13.17
N PRO A 129 -17.82 10.29 13.25
CA PRO A 129 -18.89 10.16 12.24
C PRO A 129 -18.43 10.48 10.81
N GLU A 130 -17.44 11.35 10.65
CA GLU A 130 -16.89 11.73 9.34
C GLU A 130 -16.22 10.56 8.62
N LEU A 131 -15.70 9.59 9.37
CA LEU A 131 -15.02 8.40 8.82
C LEU A 131 -15.96 7.23 8.52
N LYS A 132 -17.26 7.39 8.75
CA LYS A 132 -18.21 6.28 8.57
C LYS A 132 -18.16 5.67 7.18
N ALA A 133 -18.19 6.49 6.14
CA ALA A 133 -18.18 6.00 4.76
C ALA A 133 -16.90 5.21 4.41
N GLU A 134 -15.75 5.66 4.90
CA GLU A 134 -14.48 4.96 4.70
C GLU A 134 -14.42 3.68 5.54
N THR A 135 -14.96 3.69 6.76
CA THR A 135 -15.06 2.50 7.60
C THR A 135 -15.99 1.45 6.98
N ASP A 136 -17.14 1.86 6.43
CA ASP A 136 -18.07 0.96 5.71
C ASP A 136 -17.37 0.33 4.48
N LEU A 137 -16.58 1.09 3.73
CA LEU A 137 -15.77 0.56 2.63
C LEU A 137 -14.69 -0.41 3.14
N TRP A 138 -14.10 -0.14 4.29
CA TRP A 138 -13.12 -1.05 4.88
C TRP A 138 -13.76 -2.34 5.39
N ILE A 139 -14.92 -2.27 6.01
CA ILE A 139 -15.72 -3.47 6.37
C ILE A 139 -16.01 -4.29 5.12
N LYS A 140 -16.50 -3.64 4.05
CA LYS A 140 -16.74 -4.31 2.77
C LYS A 140 -15.48 -4.91 2.18
N ASN A 141 -14.33 -4.25 2.31
CA ASN A 141 -13.04 -4.77 1.90
C ASN A 141 -12.69 -6.08 2.65
N LEU A 142 -12.70 -6.04 3.99
CA LEU A 142 -12.30 -7.20 4.80
C LEU A 142 -13.30 -8.36 4.61
N TRP A 143 -14.57 -8.12 4.89
CA TRP A 143 -15.59 -9.14 4.91
C TRP A 143 -16.00 -9.62 3.51
N GLY A 144 -16.14 -8.70 2.57
CA GLY A 144 -16.49 -9.03 1.19
C GLY A 144 -15.41 -9.81 0.44
N ASN A 145 -14.13 -9.48 0.67
CA ASN A 145 -13.02 -10.15 0.00
C ASN A 145 -12.54 -11.42 0.71
N LEU A 146 -12.98 -11.71 1.93
CA LEU A 146 -12.59 -12.94 2.64
C LEU A 146 -13.75 -13.94 2.77
N ILE A 147 -14.98 -13.49 3.09
CA ILE A 147 -16.14 -14.33 3.31
C ILE A 147 -17.42 -13.76 2.67
N GLY A 148 -17.29 -13.06 1.55
CA GLY A 148 -18.39 -12.36 0.86
C GLY A 148 -19.50 -13.24 0.35
N SER A 149 -19.20 -14.48 -0.07
CA SER A 149 -20.16 -15.48 -0.49
C SER A 149 -19.62 -16.89 -0.32
N CYS A 150 -20.49 -17.90 -0.35
CA CYS A 150 -20.07 -19.32 -0.33
C CYS A 150 -19.12 -19.64 -1.48
N ASP A 151 -19.42 -19.21 -2.69
CA ASP A 151 -18.59 -19.46 -3.88
C ASP A 151 -17.23 -18.76 -3.78
N HIS A 152 -17.19 -17.57 -3.19
CA HIS A 152 -15.94 -16.86 -2.95
C HIS A 152 -15.02 -17.61 -1.98
N ILE A 153 -15.60 -18.13 -0.87
CA ILE A 153 -14.89 -18.96 0.11
C ILE A 153 -14.35 -20.23 -0.56
N ASN A 154 -15.18 -20.90 -1.35
CA ASN A 154 -14.77 -22.11 -2.09
C ASN A 154 -13.61 -21.82 -3.04
N SER A 155 -13.64 -20.71 -3.74
CA SER A 155 -12.57 -20.28 -4.63
C SER A 155 -11.27 -20.01 -3.87
N ILE A 156 -11.34 -19.37 -2.68
CA ILE A 156 -10.17 -19.15 -1.83
C ILE A 156 -9.58 -20.49 -1.36
N LEU A 157 -10.41 -21.39 -0.90
CA LEU A 157 -9.97 -22.72 -0.44
C LEU A 157 -9.34 -23.52 -1.59
N GLU A 158 -9.90 -23.46 -2.80
CA GLU A 158 -9.29 -24.06 -3.99
C GLU A 158 -7.92 -23.45 -4.31
N ILE A 159 -7.79 -22.13 -4.24
CA ILE A 159 -6.52 -21.43 -4.45
C ILE A 159 -5.46 -21.91 -3.44
N LEU A 160 -5.81 -21.99 -2.16
CA LEU A 160 -4.91 -22.45 -1.10
C LEU A 160 -4.55 -23.93 -1.27
N GLU A 161 -5.50 -24.78 -1.67
CA GLU A 161 -5.25 -26.21 -1.88
C GLU A 161 -4.35 -26.47 -3.08
N LYS A 162 -4.62 -25.84 -4.22
CA LYS A 162 -3.86 -26.02 -5.46
C LYS A 162 -2.46 -25.39 -5.43
N ASN A 163 -2.27 -24.35 -4.63
CA ASN A 163 -0.99 -23.65 -4.52
C ASN A 163 -0.28 -24.04 -3.23
N HIS A 164 0.45 -25.13 -3.26
CA HIS A 164 1.12 -25.66 -2.05
C HIS A 164 2.05 -24.66 -1.37
N ASN A 165 2.69 -23.78 -2.14
CA ASN A 165 3.60 -22.78 -1.62
C ASN A 165 2.88 -21.52 -1.11
N LEU A 166 1.59 -21.32 -1.37
CA LEU A 166 0.85 -20.15 -0.89
C LEU A 166 0.42 -20.36 0.57
N GLY A 167 0.91 -19.51 1.46
CA GLY A 167 0.67 -19.65 2.90
C GLY A 167 -0.33 -18.65 3.47
N VAL A 168 -0.43 -17.45 2.88
CA VAL A 168 -1.29 -16.36 3.37
C VAL A 168 -1.97 -15.65 2.22
N LEU A 169 -3.27 -15.37 2.39
CA LEU A 169 -4.07 -14.50 1.53
C LEU A 169 -4.69 -13.38 2.37
N THR A 170 -4.43 -12.13 1.98
CA THR A 170 -5.00 -10.95 2.65
C THR A 170 -5.98 -10.23 1.73
N PRO A 171 -6.96 -9.49 2.26
CA PRO A 171 -7.70 -8.55 1.44
C PRO A 171 -6.75 -7.47 0.90
N PRO A 172 -7.14 -6.74 -0.15
CA PRO A 172 -6.35 -5.63 -0.64
C PRO A 172 -6.30 -4.50 0.40
N GLU A 173 -5.35 -3.61 0.21
CA GLU A 173 -5.26 -2.39 1.00
C GLU A 173 -6.59 -1.60 0.95
N PRO A 174 -7.03 -1.03 2.09
CA PRO A 174 -8.26 -0.24 2.11
C PRO A 174 -8.17 0.99 1.19
N ILE A 175 -9.29 1.35 0.61
CA ILE A 175 -9.45 2.56 -0.20
C ILE A 175 -10.00 3.69 0.68
N GLY A 176 -9.65 4.92 0.33
CA GLY A 176 -10.01 6.13 1.09
C GLY A 176 -8.78 6.89 1.54
N ASP A 177 -8.94 8.18 1.72
CA ASP A 177 -7.79 9.07 2.00
C ASP A 177 -7.20 8.84 3.39
N HIS A 178 -8.02 8.38 4.34
CA HIS A 178 -7.59 8.18 5.73
C HIS A 178 -6.88 6.84 5.95
N PHE A 179 -7.38 5.77 5.32
CA PHE A 179 -6.86 4.41 5.55
C PHE A 179 -5.91 3.93 4.46
N CYS A 180 -5.80 4.65 3.34
CA CYS A 180 -4.93 4.27 2.24
C CYS A 180 -3.46 4.46 2.61
N THR A 181 -2.66 3.44 2.35
CA THR A 181 -1.23 3.42 2.70
C THR A 181 -0.30 3.56 1.49
N TRP A 182 -0.85 3.64 0.27
CA TRP A 182 -0.07 3.66 -0.98
C TRP A 182 0.94 4.81 -1.10
N TYR A 183 0.73 5.86 -0.31
CA TYR A 183 1.58 7.05 -0.30
C TYR A 183 2.77 6.95 0.67
N GLY A 184 3.16 5.74 1.05
CA GLY A 184 4.31 5.50 1.92
C GLY A 184 4.00 5.53 3.42
N PHE A 185 2.71 5.59 3.80
CA PHE A 185 2.27 5.64 5.20
C PHE A 185 1.96 4.26 5.80
N GLY A 186 2.11 3.18 5.05
CA GLY A 186 1.72 1.82 5.48
C GLY A 186 2.33 1.34 6.79
N TRP A 187 3.53 1.77 7.09
CA TRP A 187 4.15 1.48 8.38
C TRP A 187 3.63 2.38 9.49
N HIS A 188 3.21 3.60 9.21
CA HIS A 188 3.03 4.63 10.22
C HIS A 188 4.27 4.68 11.15
N ASN A 189 4.07 4.55 12.47
CA ASN A 189 5.16 4.42 13.43
C ASN A 189 5.48 2.96 13.81
N SER A 190 4.94 1.97 13.08
CA SER A 190 5.02 0.55 13.48
C SER A 190 6.24 -0.20 12.93
N PHE A 191 7.05 0.41 12.05
CA PHE A 191 8.19 -0.27 11.46
C PHE A 191 9.16 -0.82 12.50
N ASP A 192 9.54 0.02 13.47
CA ASP A 192 10.58 -0.34 14.43
C ASP A 192 10.10 -1.45 15.39
N ILE A 193 8.83 -1.43 15.82
CA ILE A 193 8.25 -2.50 16.62
C ILE A 193 8.08 -3.80 15.81
N THR A 194 7.66 -3.70 14.53
CA THR A 194 7.57 -4.88 13.65
C THR A 194 8.96 -5.51 13.45
N LYS A 195 9.97 -4.69 13.22
CA LYS A 195 11.35 -5.15 13.05
C LYS A 195 11.87 -5.82 14.33
N LYS A 196 11.59 -5.23 15.48
CA LYS A 196 11.94 -5.82 16.79
C LYS A 196 11.31 -7.20 16.98
N ILE A 197 10.00 -7.34 16.70
CA ILE A 197 9.30 -8.64 16.78
C ILE A 197 9.94 -9.64 15.81
N ALA A 198 10.24 -9.22 14.57
CA ALA A 198 10.88 -10.08 13.58
C ALA A 198 12.25 -10.57 14.04
N ASP A 199 13.05 -9.70 14.65
CA ASP A 199 14.38 -10.03 15.17
C ASP A 199 14.29 -10.99 16.39
N GLU A 200 13.36 -10.76 17.31
CA GLU A 200 13.08 -11.65 18.45
C GLU A 200 12.61 -13.03 18.00
N MET A 201 11.81 -13.09 16.93
CA MET A 201 11.37 -14.33 16.30
C MET A 201 12.43 -14.93 15.36
N HIS A 202 13.57 -14.30 15.16
CA HIS A 202 14.63 -14.73 14.24
C HIS A 202 14.12 -14.95 12.81
N LEU A 203 13.28 -14.05 12.29
CA LEU A 203 12.80 -14.11 10.91
C LEU A 203 13.91 -13.72 9.93
N GLN A 204 14.02 -14.50 8.85
CA GLN A 204 14.96 -14.23 7.74
C GLN A 204 14.30 -13.45 6.60
N ALA A 205 13.06 -13.03 6.74
CA ALA A 205 12.33 -12.26 5.74
C ALA A 205 12.91 -10.84 5.58
N ASP A 206 12.91 -10.34 4.35
CA ASP A 206 13.41 -8.99 4.02
C ASP A 206 12.35 -7.93 4.31
N ILE A 207 12.45 -7.29 5.47
CA ILE A 207 11.54 -6.22 5.93
C ILE A 207 12.21 -4.87 5.72
N GLN A 208 11.71 -4.07 4.76
CA GLN A 208 12.30 -2.80 4.35
C GLN A 208 11.38 -1.63 4.69
N LYS A 209 11.95 -0.57 5.26
CA LYS A 209 11.20 0.61 5.71
C LYS A 209 10.61 1.43 4.56
N ASP A 210 11.25 1.39 3.40
CA ASP A 210 10.85 2.10 2.18
C ASP A 210 9.84 1.34 1.32
N LYS A 211 9.48 0.12 1.73
CA LYS A 211 8.39 -0.66 1.13
C LYS A 211 7.21 -0.74 2.10
N PRO A 212 5.97 -0.61 1.64
CA PRO A 212 4.82 -0.77 2.53
C PRO A 212 4.73 -2.21 3.05
N PRO A 213 4.11 -2.44 4.23
CA PRO A 213 3.85 -3.79 4.73
C PRO A 213 2.85 -4.52 3.82
N ILE A 214 2.96 -5.84 3.74
CA ILE A 214 2.06 -6.66 2.91
C ILE A 214 0.71 -6.86 3.60
N THR A 215 0.71 -6.99 4.93
CA THR A 215 -0.51 -7.25 5.72
C THR A 215 -0.93 -6.01 6.49
N LEU A 216 -2.23 -5.70 6.42
CA LEU A 216 -2.89 -4.62 7.14
C LEU A 216 -4.30 -5.07 7.56
N GLY A 217 -4.72 -4.68 8.77
CA GLY A 217 -6.10 -4.85 9.23
C GLY A 217 -6.42 -6.19 9.85
N THR A 218 -5.44 -7.00 10.20
CA THR A 218 -5.58 -8.29 10.93
C THR A 218 -6.74 -9.15 10.40
N ALA A 219 -6.86 -9.29 9.09
CA ALA A 219 -7.87 -10.11 8.45
C ALA A 219 -7.23 -10.88 7.29
N LEU A 220 -7.28 -12.22 7.34
CA LEU A 220 -6.52 -13.05 6.41
C LEU A 220 -7.01 -14.49 6.40
N TRP A 221 -6.83 -15.16 5.26
CA TRP A 221 -6.80 -16.61 5.15
C TRP A 221 -5.36 -17.10 5.24
N PHE A 222 -5.13 -18.23 5.89
CA PHE A 222 -3.78 -18.78 6.01
C PHE A 222 -3.76 -20.30 6.18
N LYS A 223 -2.63 -20.91 5.82
CA LYS A 223 -2.27 -22.26 6.23
C LYS A 223 -1.67 -22.19 7.63
N SER A 224 -2.09 -23.04 8.53
CA SER A 224 -1.62 -23.05 9.91
C SER A 224 -0.11 -23.20 10.03
N ASP A 225 0.49 -24.02 9.19
CA ASP A 225 1.95 -24.21 9.15
C ASP A 225 2.71 -22.94 8.72
N ALA A 226 2.11 -22.10 7.87
CA ALA A 226 2.74 -20.86 7.41
C ALA A 226 2.93 -19.84 8.55
N LEU A 227 2.06 -19.85 9.56
CA LEU A 227 2.11 -18.95 10.70
C LEU A 227 2.50 -19.63 12.02
N LYS A 228 2.91 -20.91 11.97
CA LYS A 228 3.24 -21.71 13.16
C LYS A 228 4.23 -21.00 14.08
N LYS A 229 5.27 -20.37 13.55
CA LYS A 229 6.28 -19.67 14.33
C LYS A 229 5.68 -18.53 15.16
N LEU A 230 4.70 -17.81 14.61
CA LEU A 230 3.99 -16.74 15.31
C LEU A 230 3.09 -17.28 16.42
N PHE A 231 2.32 -18.34 16.15
CA PHE A 231 1.46 -18.96 17.16
C PHE A 231 2.26 -19.63 18.29
N CYS A 232 3.45 -20.16 18.00
CA CYS A 232 4.33 -20.79 19.00
C CYS A 232 5.20 -19.80 19.79
N ALA A 233 5.07 -18.49 19.59
CA ALA A 233 5.88 -17.48 20.28
C ALA A 233 5.51 -17.29 21.77
N GLY A 234 4.43 -17.92 22.25
CA GLY A 234 4.07 -17.95 23.67
C GLY A 234 3.38 -16.69 24.17
N TRP A 235 2.53 -16.09 23.33
CA TRP A 235 1.78 -14.88 23.66
C TRP A 235 0.86 -15.04 24.86
N ASN A 236 0.82 -14.02 25.72
CA ASN A 236 -0.04 -13.92 26.89
C ASN A 236 -0.77 -12.58 26.92
N TYR A 237 -1.87 -12.49 27.63
CA TYR A 237 -2.59 -11.23 27.80
C TYR A 237 -1.73 -10.13 28.43
N SER A 238 -0.78 -10.47 29.30
CA SER A 238 0.14 -9.50 29.90
C SER A 238 1.10 -8.84 28.92
N ASP A 239 1.28 -9.40 27.72
CA ASP A 239 2.13 -8.79 26.68
C ASP A 239 1.46 -7.59 26.01
N PHE A 240 0.15 -7.46 26.15
CA PHE A 240 -0.64 -6.38 25.55
C PHE A 240 -0.98 -5.31 26.59
N ASP A 241 -0.89 -4.04 26.21
CA ASP A 241 -1.22 -2.92 27.10
C ASP A 241 -2.72 -2.80 27.37
N ASP A 242 -3.07 -2.33 28.57
CA ASP A 242 -4.46 -2.02 28.96
C ASP A 242 -4.94 -0.69 28.37
N ASN A 243 -4.02 0.21 28.07
CA ASN A 243 -4.34 1.54 27.56
C ASN A 243 -4.43 1.52 26.05
N GLU A 244 -5.61 1.83 25.57
CA GLU A 244 -5.89 1.95 24.15
C GLU A 244 -5.01 2.99 23.45
N LEU A 245 -4.22 2.54 22.51
CA LEU A 245 -3.98 3.09 21.19
C LEU A 245 -3.85 4.61 21.06
N LYS A 246 -2.92 5.20 21.76
CA LYS A 246 -2.49 6.58 21.45
C LYS A 246 -1.21 6.62 20.62
N ASP A 247 -0.53 5.49 20.45
CA ASP A 247 0.74 5.38 19.73
C ASP A 247 0.76 4.15 18.82
N THR A 248 1.10 4.35 17.55
CA THR A 248 1.25 3.27 16.55
C THR A 248 2.50 2.41 16.75
N ASN A 249 3.36 2.69 17.74
CA ASN A 249 4.44 1.80 18.19
C ASN A 249 3.97 0.64 19.08
N TYR A 250 2.68 0.47 19.20
CA TYR A 250 2.03 -0.56 19.98
C TYR A 250 2.26 -1.96 19.42
N LEU A 251 2.41 -2.96 20.30
CA LEU A 251 2.70 -4.34 19.91
C LEU A 251 1.71 -4.92 18.88
N SER A 252 0.42 -4.67 19.06
CA SER A 252 -0.62 -5.14 18.15
C SER A 252 -0.44 -4.63 16.73
N TYR A 253 -0.02 -3.38 16.53
CA TYR A 253 0.28 -2.85 15.20
C TYR A 253 1.51 -3.49 14.55
N GLY A 254 2.51 -3.83 15.35
CA GLY A 254 3.69 -4.58 14.87
C GLY A 254 3.31 -5.99 14.42
N ILE A 255 2.47 -6.66 15.19
CA ILE A 255 1.97 -8.01 14.88
C ILE A 255 1.06 -7.97 13.65
N GLU A 256 0.18 -6.98 13.51
CA GLU A 256 -0.67 -6.80 12.32
C GLU A 256 0.13 -6.81 11.02
N ARG A 257 1.35 -6.28 11.05
CA ARG A 257 2.20 -6.14 9.86
C ARG A 257 3.17 -7.28 9.63
N ILE A 258 3.26 -8.25 10.55
CA ILE A 258 4.29 -9.30 10.47
C ILE A 258 3.81 -10.58 9.79
N PHE A 259 2.50 -10.84 9.68
CA PHE A 259 1.94 -12.10 9.21
C PHE A 259 2.58 -12.60 7.90
N ALA A 260 2.65 -11.74 6.89
CA ALA A 260 3.24 -12.11 5.60
C ALA A 260 4.72 -12.47 5.71
N TYR A 261 5.46 -11.79 6.57
CA TYR A 261 6.89 -12.05 6.75
C TYR A 261 7.15 -13.36 7.50
N VAL A 262 6.27 -13.71 8.44
CA VAL A 262 6.32 -15.04 9.10
C VAL A 262 6.08 -16.16 8.10
N ALA A 263 5.09 -15.99 7.22
CA ALA A 263 4.83 -16.97 6.16
C ALA A 263 6.00 -17.09 5.17
N GLN A 264 6.61 -15.96 4.79
CA GLN A 264 7.79 -15.95 3.90
C GLN A 264 9.02 -16.58 4.56
N ASP A 265 9.23 -16.37 5.86
CA ASP A 265 10.28 -17.03 6.64
C ASP A 265 10.09 -18.55 6.69
N ALA A 266 8.84 -19.00 6.76
CA ALA A 266 8.49 -20.43 6.69
C ALA A 266 8.57 -21.02 5.25
N GLY A 267 8.98 -20.22 4.26
CA GLY A 267 9.14 -20.64 2.86
C GLY A 267 7.88 -20.56 2.00
N TYR A 268 6.81 -19.94 2.52
CA TYR A 268 5.57 -19.73 1.77
C TYR A 268 5.57 -18.41 1.00
N ASP A 269 4.82 -18.40 -0.10
CA ASP A 269 4.41 -17.20 -0.79
C ASP A 269 3.19 -16.57 -0.09
N THR A 270 2.95 -15.29 -0.38
CA THR A 270 1.78 -14.55 0.09
C THR A 270 0.95 -14.05 -1.08
N GLY A 271 -0.29 -13.70 -0.84
CA GLY A 271 -1.16 -13.17 -1.87
C GLY A 271 -2.20 -12.20 -1.33
N THR A 272 -2.70 -11.38 -2.24
CA THR A 272 -3.86 -10.52 -2.01
C THR A 272 -5.04 -11.11 -2.77
N VAL A 273 -6.18 -11.26 -2.10
CA VAL A 273 -7.42 -11.80 -2.69
C VAL A 273 -8.50 -10.74 -2.70
N MET A 274 -9.22 -10.62 -3.81
CA MET A 274 -10.35 -9.71 -3.95
C MET A 274 -11.39 -10.22 -4.94
N THR A 275 -12.62 -9.75 -4.77
CA THR A 275 -13.70 -9.94 -5.74
C THR A 275 -13.48 -9.05 -6.96
N VAL A 276 -14.07 -9.41 -8.11
CA VAL A 276 -14.07 -8.57 -9.33
C VAL A 276 -14.66 -7.19 -9.05
N ASP A 277 -15.75 -7.13 -8.27
CA ASP A 277 -16.39 -5.86 -7.90
C ASP A 277 -15.45 -4.97 -7.12
N TYR A 278 -14.75 -5.53 -6.12
CA TYR A 278 -13.79 -4.74 -5.34
C TYR A 278 -12.58 -4.32 -6.19
N ALA A 279 -12.07 -5.20 -7.03
CA ALA A 279 -10.99 -4.88 -7.98
C ALA A 279 -11.38 -3.72 -8.92
N THR A 280 -12.64 -3.70 -9.35
CA THR A 280 -13.19 -2.61 -10.17
C THR A 280 -13.21 -1.28 -9.40
N ILE A 281 -13.72 -1.29 -8.17
CA ILE A 281 -13.74 -0.10 -7.30
C ILE A 281 -12.31 0.39 -7.05
N GLN A 282 -11.40 -0.50 -6.69
CA GLN A 282 -10.00 -0.18 -6.42
C GLN A 282 -9.30 0.41 -7.64
N THR A 283 -9.50 -0.18 -8.82
CA THR A 283 -8.92 0.31 -10.07
C THR A 283 -9.42 1.72 -10.40
N ASN A 284 -10.72 1.97 -10.26
CA ASN A 284 -11.31 3.29 -10.48
C ASN A 284 -10.77 4.32 -9.48
N TYR A 285 -10.63 3.95 -8.21
CA TYR A 285 -10.07 4.81 -7.16
C TYR A 285 -8.60 5.17 -7.46
N ILE A 286 -7.79 4.17 -7.84
CA ILE A 286 -6.39 4.40 -8.23
C ILE A 286 -6.32 5.35 -9.43
N GLN A 287 -7.11 5.13 -10.48
CA GLN A 287 -7.14 5.99 -11.66
C GLN A 287 -7.55 7.43 -11.31
N TYR A 288 -8.58 7.58 -10.48
CA TYR A 288 -9.01 8.89 -10.00
C TYR A 288 -7.91 9.60 -9.21
N SER A 289 -7.29 8.91 -8.26
CA SER A 289 -6.22 9.46 -7.41
C SER A 289 -5.00 9.87 -8.25
N ILE A 290 -4.57 9.00 -9.16
CA ILE A 290 -3.45 9.29 -10.06
C ILE A 290 -3.78 10.50 -10.94
N ASN A 291 -4.97 10.56 -11.54
CA ASN A 291 -5.39 11.68 -12.37
C ASN A 291 -5.43 12.99 -11.57
N THR A 292 -5.94 12.95 -10.33
CA THR A 292 -5.99 14.12 -9.43
C THR A 292 -4.59 14.60 -9.10
N ILE A 293 -3.69 13.69 -8.72
CA ILE A 293 -2.28 14.02 -8.43
C ILE A 293 -1.60 14.64 -9.64
N PHE A 294 -1.77 14.04 -10.83
CA PHE A 294 -1.17 14.59 -12.05
C PHE A 294 -1.77 15.94 -12.45
N TRP A 295 -3.08 16.12 -12.22
CA TRP A 295 -3.73 17.40 -12.50
C TRP A 295 -3.18 18.50 -11.58
N GLU A 296 -3.00 18.23 -10.30
CA GLU A 296 -2.39 19.17 -9.36
C GLU A 296 -0.91 19.42 -9.69
N ILE A 297 -0.14 18.36 -9.94
CA ILE A 297 1.26 18.49 -10.31
C ILE A 297 1.45 19.34 -11.58
N LYS A 298 0.60 19.19 -12.60
CA LYS A 298 0.69 19.97 -13.84
C LYS A 298 0.52 21.48 -13.65
N LYS A 299 -0.14 21.92 -12.58
CA LYS A 299 -0.26 23.36 -12.26
C LYS A 299 1.11 23.96 -11.92
N TYR A 300 1.96 23.19 -11.27
CA TYR A 300 3.25 23.65 -10.75
C TYR A 300 4.45 23.02 -11.48
N PHE A 301 4.26 21.86 -12.05
CA PHE A 301 5.29 21.06 -12.70
C PHE A 301 4.89 20.77 -14.15
N PRO A 302 5.46 21.46 -15.13
CA PRO A 302 5.01 21.37 -16.52
C PRO A 302 5.44 20.08 -17.25
N LEU A 303 5.82 19.04 -16.53
CA LEU A 303 6.10 17.72 -17.08
C LEU A 303 4.79 16.97 -17.37
N ALA A 304 4.73 16.30 -18.52
CA ALA A 304 3.48 15.80 -19.06
C ALA A 304 3.19 14.32 -18.70
N THR A 305 4.20 13.53 -18.41
CA THR A 305 4.09 12.07 -18.23
C THR A 305 4.93 11.55 -17.07
N VAL A 306 4.59 10.33 -16.61
CA VAL A 306 5.41 9.61 -15.60
C VAL A 306 6.82 9.37 -16.10
N SER A 307 6.99 9.15 -17.41
CA SER A 307 8.31 9.00 -18.04
C SER A 307 9.16 10.26 -17.90
N ASP A 308 8.56 11.44 -18.11
CA ASP A 308 9.24 12.72 -17.94
C ASP A 308 9.69 12.94 -16.49
N ILE A 309 8.82 12.60 -15.52
CA ILE A 309 9.16 12.69 -14.09
C ILE A 309 10.34 11.76 -13.74
N ARG A 310 10.33 10.52 -14.23
CA ARG A 310 11.42 9.58 -14.01
C ARG A 310 12.72 10.02 -14.65
N SER A 311 12.66 10.51 -15.88
CA SER A 311 13.81 11.07 -16.59
C SER A 311 14.39 12.25 -15.82
N PHE A 312 13.53 13.16 -15.35
CA PHE A 312 13.95 14.29 -14.53
C PHE A 312 14.63 13.85 -13.23
N GLN A 313 14.01 12.93 -12.47
CA GLN A 313 14.59 12.40 -11.21
C GLN A 313 15.97 11.78 -11.44
N SER A 314 16.13 11.00 -12.51
CA SER A 314 17.40 10.41 -12.90
C SER A 314 18.43 11.48 -13.28
N ASN A 315 18.00 12.54 -13.96
CA ASN A 315 18.85 13.60 -14.46
C ASN A 315 19.22 14.64 -13.38
N TRP A 316 18.40 14.82 -12.34
CA TRP A 316 18.64 15.81 -11.28
C TRP A 316 20.02 15.65 -10.62
N LYS A 317 20.45 14.43 -10.43
CA LYS A 317 21.80 14.11 -9.92
C LYS A 317 22.92 14.62 -10.85
N ASN A 318 22.69 14.55 -12.16
CA ASN A 318 23.61 15.05 -13.16
C ASN A 318 23.64 16.57 -13.21
N ILE A 319 22.46 17.20 -13.09
CA ILE A 319 22.31 18.67 -13.03
C ILE A 319 23.10 19.22 -11.83
N ARG A 320 22.92 18.65 -10.64
CA ARG A 320 23.69 19.06 -9.45
C ARG A 320 25.19 18.91 -9.65
N LYS A 321 25.64 17.80 -10.22
CA LYS A 321 27.07 17.60 -10.55
C LYS A 321 27.57 18.59 -11.60
N PHE A 322 26.71 18.95 -12.55
CA PHE A 322 27.05 19.93 -13.57
C PHE A 322 27.22 21.32 -12.96
N ILE A 323 26.27 21.77 -12.13
CA ILE A 323 26.33 23.07 -11.45
C ILE A 323 27.59 23.15 -10.56
N ASN A 324 27.87 22.14 -9.74
CA ASN A 324 29.01 22.14 -8.82
C ASN A 324 30.40 22.17 -9.50
N ARG A 325 30.47 21.97 -10.81
CA ARG A 325 31.69 22.06 -11.59
C ARG A 325 31.94 23.44 -12.20
N HIS A 326 30.98 24.36 -12.02
CA HIS A 326 31.04 25.68 -12.65
C HIS A 326 30.77 26.76 -11.59
N GLU A 327 31.47 27.87 -11.66
CA GLU A 327 31.33 28.99 -10.74
C GLU A 327 29.99 29.71 -10.92
N GLU A 328 29.51 29.76 -12.16
CA GLU A 328 28.22 30.37 -12.52
C GLU A 328 27.54 29.59 -13.64
N PHE A 329 26.22 29.62 -13.63
CA PHE A 329 25.39 28.96 -14.64
C PHE A 329 24.18 29.79 -15.01
N TYR A 330 23.59 29.50 -16.15
CA TYR A 330 22.48 30.20 -16.76
C TYR A 330 21.35 29.22 -17.09
N LEU A 331 20.08 29.70 -17.05
CA LEU A 331 18.92 28.92 -17.46
C LEU A 331 18.48 29.36 -18.86
N TYR A 332 18.53 28.45 -19.84
CA TYR A 332 18.02 28.74 -21.17
C TYR A 332 16.54 28.37 -21.27
N GLY A 333 15.70 29.40 -21.37
CA GLY A 333 14.24 29.30 -21.38
C GLY A 333 13.63 29.95 -20.15
N ALA A 334 12.90 31.05 -20.36
CA ALA A 334 12.24 31.88 -19.34
C ALA A 334 10.73 31.57 -19.19
N GLY A 335 10.29 30.42 -19.71
CA GLY A 335 8.90 29.94 -19.60
C GLY A 335 8.61 29.18 -18.32
N LYS A 336 7.46 28.50 -18.26
CA LYS A 336 6.99 27.76 -17.08
C LYS A 336 8.04 26.78 -16.53
N MET A 337 8.76 26.08 -17.42
CA MET A 337 9.81 25.15 -17.00
C MET A 337 11.04 25.87 -16.43
N GLY A 338 11.40 27.01 -16.98
CA GLY A 338 12.50 27.83 -16.44
C GLY A 338 12.19 28.35 -15.04
N ILE A 339 10.97 28.84 -14.81
CA ILE A 339 10.50 29.29 -13.50
C ILE A 339 10.50 28.11 -12.50
N PHE A 340 9.99 26.97 -12.92
CA PHE A 340 10.02 25.75 -12.12
C PHE A 340 11.45 25.32 -11.77
N ALA A 341 12.37 25.36 -12.75
CA ALA A 341 13.78 25.06 -12.52
C ALA A 341 14.42 26.01 -11.51
N LEU A 342 14.10 27.31 -11.60
CA LEU A 342 14.56 28.34 -10.68
C LEU A 342 14.09 28.03 -9.24
N ASP A 343 12.80 27.72 -9.04
CA ASP A 343 12.26 27.40 -7.73
C ASP A 343 12.97 26.17 -7.12
N LEU A 344 13.14 25.08 -7.86
CA LEU A 344 13.85 23.91 -7.39
C LEU A 344 15.31 24.17 -7.04
N LEU A 345 16.01 24.94 -7.88
CA LEU A 345 17.41 25.29 -7.66
C LEU A 345 17.58 26.17 -6.42
N ARG A 346 16.66 27.12 -6.21
CA ARG A 346 16.67 27.97 -4.99
C ARG A 346 16.50 27.19 -3.71
N ARG A 347 15.65 26.16 -3.71
CA ARG A 347 15.46 25.26 -2.54
C ARG A 347 16.77 24.56 -2.13
N GLU A 348 17.66 24.33 -3.09
CA GLU A 348 19.00 23.79 -2.85
C GLU A 348 20.08 24.87 -2.79
N GLN A 349 19.73 26.16 -2.68
CA GLN A 349 20.64 27.32 -2.59
C GLN A 349 21.50 27.50 -3.85
N MET A 350 21.03 26.99 -4.99
CA MET A 350 21.69 27.16 -6.30
C MET A 350 20.96 28.26 -7.07
N ILE A 351 21.64 29.38 -7.30
CA ILE A 351 21.04 30.56 -7.95
C ILE A 351 21.67 30.77 -9.33
N PRO A 352 20.90 30.72 -10.42
CA PRO A 352 21.42 31.03 -11.76
C PRO A 352 21.79 32.52 -11.86
N LYS A 353 22.75 32.84 -12.69
CA LYS A 353 23.17 34.22 -12.93
C LYS A 353 22.10 35.01 -13.71
N ALA A 354 21.49 34.35 -14.69
CA ALA A 354 20.42 34.92 -15.50
C ALA A 354 19.63 33.83 -16.23
N PHE A 355 18.47 34.21 -16.75
CA PHE A 355 17.81 33.49 -17.84
C PHE A 355 18.39 33.90 -19.19
N ILE A 356 18.40 32.97 -20.13
CA ILE A 356 18.75 33.19 -21.52
C ILE A 356 17.53 32.89 -22.40
N VAL A 357 17.24 33.74 -23.38
CA VAL A 357 16.16 33.55 -24.33
C VAL A 357 16.62 33.83 -25.75
N SER A 358 15.93 33.26 -26.73
CA SER A 358 16.20 33.52 -28.16
C SER A 358 15.65 34.83 -28.63
N ASP A 359 14.60 35.32 -28.00
CA ASP A 359 13.92 36.60 -28.35
C ASP A 359 13.34 37.22 -27.06
N LYS A 360 13.47 38.54 -26.93
CA LYS A 360 12.85 39.33 -25.86
C LYS A 360 12.37 40.68 -26.42
N LYS A 361 11.25 41.17 -25.92
CA LYS A 361 10.67 42.43 -26.39
C LYS A 361 11.18 43.65 -25.64
N GLU A 362 11.51 43.50 -24.37
CA GLU A 362 11.98 44.55 -23.45
C GLU A 362 12.91 43.96 -22.40
N ASP A 363 13.65 44.80 -21.67
CA ASP A 363 14.41 44.40 -20.51
C ASP A 363 13.49 43.86 -19.42
N MET A 364 13.69 42.64 -19.02
CA MET A 364 12.83 41.95 -18.06
C MET A 364 13.64 41.15 -17.04
N SER A 365 13.04 40.92 -15.89
CA SER A 365 13.52 39.96 -14.90
C SER A 365 12.39 39.01 -14.50
N ILE A 366 12.74 37.83 -14.07
CA ILE A 366 11.82 36.84 -13.53
C ILE A 366 12.28 36.54 -12.11
N GLU A 367 11.44 36.84 -11.14
CA GLU A 367 11.73 36.64 -9.72
C GLU A 367 13.14 37.16 -9.34
N GLU A 368 13.44 38.40 -9.73
CA GLU A 368 14.72 39.10 -9.48
C GLU A 368 15.93 38.56 -10.30
N ILE A 369 15.75 37.52 -11.11
CA ILE A 369 16.80 37.01 -12.01
C ILE A 369 16.67 37.71 -13.38
N PRO A 370 17.70 38.36 -13.88
CA PRO A 370 17.67 39.06 -15.16
C PRO A 370 17.51 38.08 -16.32
N VAL A 371 16.91 38.59 -17.41
CA VAL A 371 16.71 37.83 -18.67
C VAL A 371 17.51 38.51 -19.78
N TYR A 372 18.37 37.77 -20.43
CA TYR A 372 19.25 38.24 -21.51
C TYR A 372 19.03 37.46 -22.81
N LEU A 373 19.34 38.11 -23.93
CA LEU A 373 19.58 37.39 -25.19
C LEU A 373 20.94 36.69 -25.12
N VAL A 374 21.11 35.65 -25.92
CA VAL A 374 22.38 34.88 -25.98
C VAL A 374 23.58 35.78 -26.29
N ASP A 375 23.42 36.75 -27.16
CA ASP A 375 24.46 37.69 -27.63
C ASP A 375 24.71 38.87 -26.65
N GLU A 376 23.85 39.08 -25.67
CA GLU A 376 24.08 40.06 -24.61
C GLU A 376 25.01 39.57 -23.49
N ILE A 377 25.39 38.28 -23.47
CA ILE A 377 26.22 37.71 -22.43
C ILE A 377 27.69 37.65 -22.88
N GLU A 378 28.56 38.38 -22.19
CA GLU A 378 29.99 38.36 -22.48
C GLU A 378 30.61 36.97 -22.26
N ASN A 379 31.44 36.54 -23.21
CA ASN A 379 32.14 35.26 -23.18
C ASN A 379 31.23 34.04 -22.98
N ILE A 380 30.00 34.09 -23.56
CA ILE A 380 28.96 33.06 -23.44
C ILE A 380 29.49 31.63 -23.73
N THR A 381 30.45 31.48 -24.63
CA THR A 381 31.08 30.20 -24.99
C THR A 381 31.77 29.48 -23.84
N THR A 382 32.12 30.21 -22.79
CA THR A 382 32.76 29.64 -21.57
C THR A 382 31.74 29.33 -20.46
N LYS A 383 30.51 29.78 -20.58
CA LYS A 383 29.47 29.69 -19.56
C LYS A 383 28.78 28.31 -19.55
N ALA A 384 28.29 27.95 -18.39
CA ALA A 384 27.50 26.73 -18.19
C ALA A 384 25.98 27.03 -18.38
N ILE A 385 25.31 26.23 -19.18
CA ILE A 385 23.90 26.46 -19.54
C ILE A 385 23.06 25.24 -19.19
N ILE A 386 21.95 25.46 -18.49
CA ILE A 386 20.91 24.46 -18.25
C ILE A 386 19.73 24.80 -19.14
N ILE A 387 19.38 23.90 -20.05
CA ILE A 387 18.28 24.13 -21.00
C ILE A 387 16.99 23.67 -20.37
N THR A 388 16.04 24.59 -20.18
CA THR A 388 14.74 24.35 -19.51
C THR A 388 13.56 24.31 -20.48
N VAL A 389 13.77 23.78 -21.67
CA VAL A 389 12.76 23.69 -22.73
C VAL A 389 12.28 22.24 -22.88
N THR A 390 10.98 22.02 -22.83
CA THR A 390 10.37 20.68 -22.90
C THR A 390 9.98 20.22 -24.30
N ASN A 391 9.77 21.16 -25.23
CA ASN A 391 9.44 20.84 -26.62
C ASN A 391 10.68 20.27 -27.33
N GLU A 392 10.60 19.05 -27.84
CA GLU A 392 11.74 18.35 -28.46
C GLU A 392 12.31 19.05 -29.69
N SER A 393 11.44 19.65 -30.52
CA SER A 393 11.87 20.39 -31.72
C SER A 393 12.63 21.65 -31.33
N ALA A 394 12.09 22.42 -30.38
CA ALA A 394 12.75 23.61 -29.85
C ALA A 394 14.06 23.27 -29.10
N LEU A 395 14.08 22.18 -28.33
CA LEU A 395 15.29 21.70 -27.65
C LEU A 395 16.41 21.40 -28.66
N LYS A 396 16.10 20.65 -29.71
CA LYS A 396 17.07 20.33 -30.79
C LYS A 396 17.57 21.59 -31.48
N GLU A 397 16.70 22.53 -31.78
CA GLU A 397 17.07 23.81 -32.42
C GLU A 397 17.99 24.63 -31.48
N ILE A 398 17.67 24.72 -30.21
CA ILE A 398 18.49 25.40 -29.19
C ILE A 398 19.87 24.77 -29.12
N ILE A 399 19.96 23.45 -29.03
CA ILE A 399 21.24 22.73 -28.96
C ILE A 399 22.07 23.01 -30.19
N GLN A 400 21.49 22.90 -31.38
CA GLN A 400 22.19 23.22 -32.66
C GLN A 400 22.70 24.66 -32.69
N ASN A 401 21.90 25.62 -32.21
CA ASN A 401 22.31 27.02 -32.14
C ASN A 401 23.45 27.24 -31.14
N LEU A 402 23.40 26.60 -29.93
CA LEU A 402 24.46 26.70 -28.95
C LEU A 402 25.76 26.10 -29.50
N GLU A 403 25.72 24.96 -30.16
CA GLU A 403 26.88 24.32 -30.78
C GLU A 403 27.48 25.16 -31.92
N ARG A 404 26.61 25.76 -32.75
CA ARG A 404 27.03 26.64 -33.85
C ARG A 404 27.84 27.87 -33.37
N ILE A 405 27.48 28.42 -32.20
CA ILE A 405 28.18 29.55 -31.61
C ILE A 405 29.33 29.12 -30.69
N GLY A 406 29.62 27.81 -30.60
CA GLY A 406 30.75 27.25 -29.90
C GLY A 406 30.56 26.94 -28.41
N ILE A 407 29.30 26.95 -27.90
CA ILE A 407 28.97 26.58 -26.53
C ILE A 407 28.98 25.06 -26.42
N LYS A 408 29.79 24.52 -25.51
CA LYS A 408 29.94 23.08 -25.25
C LYS A 408 29.53 22.66 -23.86
N LYS A 409 29.28 23.62 -22.96
CA LYS A 409 28.95 23.38 -21.56
C LYS A 409 27.45 23.56 -21.36
N TYR A 410 26.67 22.58 -21.72
CA TYR A 410 25.21 22.59 -21.50
C TYR A 410 24.71 21.24 -21.00
N ILE A 411 23.54 21.26 -20.35
CA ILE A 411 22.79 20.08 -19.92
C ILE A 411 21.30 20.36 -20.11
N ASP A 412 20.56 19.35 -20.55
CA ASP A 412 19.09 19.41 -20.56
C ASP A 412 18.54 19.18 -19.15
N PHE A 413 17.62 20.07 -18.71
CA PHE A 413 17.02 20.01 -17.38
C PHE A 413 16.12 18.79 -17.22
N VAL A 414 15.38 18.41 -18.24
CA VAL A 414 14.43 17.27 -18.18
C VAL A 414 15.13 15.93 -18.38
N GLY A 415 16.23 15.89 -19.11
CA GLY A 415 16.99 14.67 -19.40
C GLY A 415 16.39 13.86 -20.56
N LYS A 416 15.95 14.54 -21.61
CA LYS A 416 15.43 13.94 -22.84
C LYS A 416 16.53 13.54 -23.82
#